data_ead3c140f690e39c2fad1a97608b87f7
#
_entry.id   ead3c140f690e39c2fad1a97608b87f7
#
_cell.length_a   1.000
_cell.length_b   1.000
_cell.length_c   1.000
_cell.angle_alpha   90.00
_cell.angle_beta   90.00
_cell.angle_gamma   90.00
#
_symmetry.space_group_name_H-M   'P 1'
#
loop_
_entity.id
_entity.type
_entity.pdbx_description
1 polymer ?
#
loop_
_entity_poly.entity_id
_entity_poly.type
_entity_poly.pdbx_seq_one_letter_code
_entity_poly.pdbx_strand_id
1 'polypeptide(L)'
;MMTTLSLQRPRARRGFLGALAALALATFAAALPGPAAAKEEWRVTSAAQPGLLKDHHVRVTEAIGKGAAGALKTEWQFIASEQEALQQVVRGRLQVAIVSTLGLSSVAPELAVFATPYLWASPAEGDAVIDRHAMNWVGPILDAKGLVLLGFTETGFNDVMSKAPLRTPAEVKGRKIRVSPAPSSQFFWGSLGANGVQLPLGEMFPGLEQGLVEGADLPFVYYITTPAAKSAPNVTLTRHTHLFNGIVANKAAWQKLTAAQQDGIRKALPSHASLRGEVRAAETPLMAKFEADGGKVHRITDAQRKAWYDLVAPGQPAYVEKMGPAAVKLFNDIQAARRAR
;
A
#
# COMPACT_ATOMS: atom_id res chain seq x y z
N MET A 1 80.91 22.91 -52.05
CA MET A 1 80.92 24.24 -52.75
C MET A 1 79.83 25.05 -52.04
N MET A 2 80.27 25.93 -51.21
CA MET A 2 79.99 27.40 -51.25
C MET A 2 78.47 27.72 -51.04
N THR A 3 78.03 28.57 -50.24
CA THR A 3 78.63 29.66 -49.51
C THR A 3 77.63 30.16 -48.43
N THR A 4 78.16 30.53 -47.31
CA THR A 4 77.60 31.32 -46.23
C THR A 4 76.98 32.65 -46.68
N LEU A 5 75.96 33.11 -46.00
CA LEU A 5 75.87 34.53 -45.66
C LEU A 5 74.93 34.74 -44.46
N SER A 6 75.50 35.26 -43.39
CA SER A 6 74.89 35.83 -42.23
C SER A 6 74.32 37.22 -42.51
N LEU A 7 73.24 37.61 -41.86
CA LEU A 7 73.03 39.02 -41.56
C LEU A 7 72.16 39.21 -40.29
N GLN A 8 72.68 40.04 -39.50
CA GLN A 8 72.44 40.57 -38.16
C GLN A 8 71.02 41.09 -37.87
N ARG A 9 70.73 41.06 -36.58
CA ARG A 9 69.63 41.73 -35.89
C ARG A 9 69.74 43.28 -35.99
N PRO A 10 68.60 43.98 -35.72
CA PRO A 10 68.64 44.86 -34.55
C PRO A 10 67.50 44.66 -33.54
N ARG A 11 67.83 44.89 -32.28
CA ARG A 11 66.95 45.06 -31.14
C ARG A 11 66.22 46.40 -31.23
N ALA A 12 64.90 46.39 -30.91
CA ALA A 12 64.24 47.58 -30.42
C ALA A 12 63.12 47.22 -29.46
N ARG A 13 63.26 47.81 -28.31
CA ARG A 13 62.44 48.00 -27.14
C ARG A 13 60.99 48.42 -27.43
N ARG A 14 60.14 48.11 -26.46
CA ARG A 14 58.84 48.69 -26.06
C ARG A 14 57.78 47.59 -26.01
N GLY A 15 56.97 47.47 -25.00
CA GLY A 15 56.68 48.32 -23.88
C GLY A 15 55.56 47.69 -23.06
N PHE A 16 55.64 47.89 -21.83
CA PHE A 16 54.65 47.67 -20.81
C PHE A 16 53.24 48.15 -21.23
N LEU A 17 52.34 47.27 -21.62
CA LEU A 17 50.88 47.52 -21.77
C LEU A 17 50.06 46.23 -22.03
N GLY A 18 50.38 45.09 -21.38
CA GLY A 18 49.70 43.82 -21.60
C GLY A 18 49.16 43.15 -20.32
N ALA A 19 49.27 43.83 -19.13
CA ALA A 19 49.01 43.15 -17.87
C ALA A 19 47.65 43.52 -17.19
N LEU A 20 46.80 44.32 -17.85
CA LEU A 20 45.51 44.75 -17.23
C LEU A 20 44.26 44.19 -17.95
N ALA A 21 44.41 43.46 -19.07
CA ALA A 21 43.23 42.86 -19.76
C ALA A 21 42.97 41.41 -19.40
N ALA A 22 43.87 40.72 -18.68
CA ALA A 22 43.72 39.33 -18.30
C ALA A 22 43.00 39.08 -16.98
N LEU A 23 42.77 40.13 -16.18
CA LEU A 23 42.10 39.98 -14.86
C LEU A 23 40.61 40.25 -14.88
N ALA A 24 40.04 40.72 -15.99
CA ALA A 24 38.60 41.00 -16.13
C ALA A 24 37.78 39.84 -16.77
N LEU A 25 38.42 38.78 -17.27
CA LEU A 25 37.73 37.61 -17.84
C LEU A 25 37.57 36.44 -16.86
N ALA A 26 38.21 36.49 -15.67
CA ALA A 26 38.16 35.38 -14.70
C ALA A 26 36.99 35.44 -13.72
N THR A 27 36.17 36.51 -13.71
CA THR A 27 35.07 36.69 -12.76
C THR A 27 33.68 36.52 -13.34
N PHE A 28 33.55 36.15 -14.64
CA PHE A 28 32.22 35.92 -15.26
C PHE A 28 31.89 34.43 -15.54
N ALA A 29 32.75 33.49 -15.09
CA ALA A 29 32.54 32.04 -15.27
C ALA A 29 31.81 31.36 -14.11
N ALA A 30 31.25 32.12 -13.15
CA ALA A 30 30.73 31.55 -11.90
C ALA A 30 29.20 31.59 -11.74
N ALA A 31 28.44 31.65 -12.82
CA ALA A 31 26.97 31.57 -12.71
C ALA A 31 26.30 31.03 -14.00
N LEU A 32 26.84 29.97 -14.59
CA LEU A 32 25.98 29.14 -15.42
C LEU A 32 25.21 28.23 -14.47
N PRO A 33 23.86 28.28 -14.43
CA PRO A 33 23.10 27.27 -13.72
C PRO A 33 23.52 25.93 -14.31
N GLY A 34 24.11 25.07 -13.49
CA GLY A 34 24.40 23.70 -13.90
C GLY A 34 23.12 23.09 -14.49
N PRO A 35 23.23 22.13 -15.44
CA PRO A 35 22.05 21.51 -16.00
C PRO A 35 21.16 21.04 -14.85
N ALA A 36 19.90 21.53 -14.83
CA ALA A 36 18.93 21.11 -13.83
C ALA A 36 18.93 19.59 -13.83
N ALA A 37 19.39 18.99 -12.74
CA ALA A 37 19.45 17.53 -12.64
C ALA A 37 18.08 17.00 -12.99
N ALA A 38 17.99 16.10 -13.97
CA ALA A 38 16.74 15.50 -14.37
C ALA A 38 16.11 14.86 -13.12
N LYS A 39 14.83 15.19 -12.87
CA LYS A 39 14.11 14.63 -11.73
C LYS A 39 14.10 13.11 -11.85
N GLU A 40 14.46 12.41 -10.77
CA GLU A 40 14.32 10.95 -10.74
C GLU A 40 12.82 10.61 -10.78
N GLU A 41 12.45 9.69 -11.66
CA GLU A 41 11.05 9.27 -11.81
C GLU A 41 10.74 8.12 -10.84
N TRP A 42 9.76 8.32 -9.98
CA TRP A 42 9.25 7.32 -9.06
C TRP A 42 7.85 6.90 -9.45
N ARG A 43 7.68 5.61 -9.69
CA ARG A 43 6.39 5.00 -9.95
C ARG A 43 5.82 4.41 -8.67
N VAL A 44 4.62 4.85 -8.34
CA VAL A 44 3.83 4.39 -7.19
C VAL A 44 2.72 3.49 -7.71
N THR A 45 2.60 2.28 -7.21
CA THR A 45 1.63 1.31 -7.71
C THR A 45 0.68 0.82 -6.66
N SER A 46 -0.53 0.46 -7.09
CA SER A 46 -1.53 -0.23 -6.26
C SER A 46 -2.60 -0.91 -7.13
N ALA A 47 -3.40 -1.78 -6.49
CA ALA A 47 -4.55 -2.44 -7.10
C ALA A 47 -5.87 -1.67 -6.90
N ALA A 48 -5.81 -0.38 -6.52
CA ALA A 48 -7.01 0.42 -6.28
C ALA A 48 -7.81 0.67 -7.55
N GLN A 49 -9.10 0.34 -7.52
CA GLN A 49 -10.06 0.66 -8.56
C GLN A 49 -10.47 2.14 -8.51
N PRO A 50 -11.02 2.72 -9.60
CA PRO A 50 -11.52 4.10 -9.58
C PRO A 50 -12.46 4.38 -8.42
N GLY A 51 -12.25 5.48 -7.70
CA GLY A 51 -13.02 5.90 -6.53
C GLY A 51 -12.14 6.32 -5.37
N LEU A 52 -12.71 6.47 -4.18
CA LEU A 52 -12.08 7.06 -3.00
C LEU A 52 -10.69 6.46 -2.69
N LEU A 53 -10.54 5.14 -2.75
CA LEU A 53 -9.27 4.51 -2.43
C LEU A 53 -8.17 4.82 -3.46
N LYS A 54 -8.51 4.87 -4.75
CA LYS A 54 -7.59 5.35 -5.78
C LYS A 54 -7.20 6.81 -5.54
N ASP A 55 -8.16 7.66 -5.20
CA ASP A 55 -7.91 9.08 -4.93
C ASP A 55 -6.96 9.25 -3.73
N HIS A 56 -7.10 8.41 -2.69
CA HIS A 56 -6.14 8.35 -1.59
C HIS A 56 -4.73 7.98 -2.07
N HIS A 57 -4.61 6.97 -2.94
CA HIS A 57 -3.31 6.52 -3.44
C HIS A 57 -2.66 7.55 -4.38
N VAL A 58 -3.46 8.27 -5.17
CA VAL A 58 -2.98 9.40 -5.99
C VAL A 58 -2.49 10.53 -5.08
N ARG A 59 -3.24 10.91 -4.04
CA ARG A 59 -2.78 11.93 -3.05
C ARG A 59 -1.47 11.52 -2.36
N VAL A 60 -1.31 10.25 -2.00
CA VAL A 60 -0.04 9.72 -1.47
C VAL A 60 1.09 9.88 -2.49
N THR A 61 0.83 9.58 -3.76
CA THR A 61 1.80 9.72 -4.85
C THR A 61 2.25 11.17 -5.02
N GLU A 62 1.32 12.10 -5.02
CA GLU A 62 1.58 13.55 -5.09
C GLU A 62 2.35 14.05 -3.86
N ALA A 63 1.98 13.55 -2.65
CA ALA A 63 2.64 13.90 -1.41
C ALA A 63 4.11 13.46 -1.40
N ILE A 64 4.43 12.28 -1.95
CA ILE A 64 5.82 11.81 -2.12
C ILE A 64 6.61 12.80 -3.01
N GLY A 65 6.06 13.18 -4.17
CA GLY A 65 6.71 14.13 -5.08
C GLY A 65 6.91 15.50 -4.44
N LYS A 66 5.88 16.01 -3.77
CA LYS A 66 5.92 17.31 -3.05
C LYS A 66 6.94 17.30 -1.91
N GLY A 67 6.93 16.24 -1.09
CA GLY A 67 7.83 16.12 0.06
C GLY A 67 9.31 15.98 -0.34
N ALA A 68 9.58 15.46 -1.53
CA ALA A 68 10.94 15.38 -2.07
C ALA A 68 11.50 16.73 -2.58
N ALA A 69 10.81 17.84 -2.33
CA ALA A 69 11.25 19.20 -2.70
C ALA A 69 11.65 19.36 -4.18
N GLY A 70 10.93 18.70 -5.08
CA GLY A 70 11.15 18.78 -6.52
C GLY A 70 12.23 17.84 -7.09
N ALA A 71 12.88 17.02 -6.27
CA ALA A 71 13.86 16.02 -6.72
C ALA A 71 13.21 14.84 -7.45
N LEU A 72 11.95 14.53 -7.14
CA LEU A 72 11.21 13.43 -7.74
C LEU A 72 10.08 13.92 -8.64
N LYS A 73 9.89 13.22 -9.76
CA LYS A 73 8.64 13.17 -10.52
C LYS A 73 7.93 11.88 -10.11
N THR A 74 6.70 11.96 -9.62
CA THR A 74 5.94 10.79 -9.17
C THR A 74 4.74 10.55 -10.07
N GLU A 75 4.47 9.28 -10.36
CA GLU A 75 3.32 8.85 -11.15
C GLU A 75 2.68 7.62 -10.51
N TRP A 76 1.34 7.64 -10.38
CA TRP A 76 0.59 6.48 -9.94
C TRP A 76 0.25 5.57 -11.12
N GLN A 77 0.39 4.24 -10.94
CA GLN A 77 -0.01 3.26 -11.93
C GLN A 77 -0.80 2.10 -11.29
N PHE A 78 -1.75 1.56 -12.04
CA PHE A 78 -2.54 0.41 -11.65
C PHE A 78 -1.80 -0.90 -11.93
N ILE A 79 -1.76 -1.81 -10.94
CA ILE A 79 -1.37 -3.21 -11.12
C ILE A 79 -2.40 -4.06 -10.37
N ALA A 80 -3.10 -4.95 -11.10
CA ALA A 80 -4.23 -5.72 -10.56
C ALA A 80 -3.86 -6.72 -9.45
N SER A 81 -2.59 -7.16 -9.40
CA SER A 81 -2.10 -8.09 -8.38
C SER A 81 -1.21 -7.36 -7.37
N GLU A 82 -1.63 -7.30 -6.10
CA GLU A 82 -0.82 -6.72 -5.03
C GLU A 82 0.52 -7.45 -4.85
N GLN A 83 0.52 -8.78 -5.01
CA GLN A 83 1.72 -9.61 -4.92
C GLN A 83 2.72 -9.25 -6.02
N GLU A 84 2.24 -9.07 -7.26
CA GLU A 84 3.08 -8.64 -8.37
C GLU A 84 3.63 -7.23 -8.14
N ALA A 85 2.77 -6.29 -7.75
CA ALA A 85 3.14 -4.91 -7.43
C ALA A 85 4.28 -4.87 -6.40
N LEU A 86 4.12 -5.61 -5.30
CA LEU A 86 5.11 -5.68 -4.23
C LEU A 86 6.42 -6.32 -4.69
N GLN A 87 6.36 -7.41 -5.46
CA GLN A 87 7.54 -8.07 -6.02
C GLN A 87 8.32 -7.16 -6.98
N GLN A 88 7.65 -6.32 -7.75
CA GLN A 88 8.31 -5.33 -8.61
C GLN A 88 9.04 -4.27 -7.78
N VAL A 89 8.49 -3.85 -6.64
CA VAL A 89 9.16 -2.93 -5.71
C VAL A 89 10.34 -3.61 -5.02
N VAL A 90 10.20 -4.85 -4.53
CA VAL A 90 11.32 -5.60 -3.94
C VAL A 90 12.49 -5.72 -4.92
N ARG A 91 12.21 -5.97 -6.20
CA ARG A 91 13.24 -6.06 -7.26
C ARG A 91 13.76 -4.72 -7.76
N GLY A 92 13.28 -3.60 -7.23
CA GLY A 92 13.67 -2.24 -7.62
C GLY A 92 13.18 -1.80 -9.00
N ARG A 93 12.24 -2.53 -9.63
CA ARG A 93 11.62 -2.14 -10.91
C ARG A 93 10.63 -0.99 -10.75
N LEU A 94 9.99 -0.92 -9.59
CA LEU A 94 9.13 0.16 -9.13
C LEU A 94 9.67 0.69 -7.81
N GLN A 95 9.35 1.92 -7.48
CA GLN A 95 9.89 2.58 -6.29
C GLN A 95 8.99 2.43 -5.08
N VAL A 96 7.66 2.48 -5.27
CA VAL A 96 6.68 2.43 -4.16
C VAL A 96 5.51 1.53 -4.54
N ALA A 97 5.04 0.73 -3.58
CA ALA A 97 3.75 0.05 -3.65
C ALA A 97 2.87 0.47 -2.45
N ILE A 98 1.57 0.59 -2.70
CA ILE A 98 0.55 0.70 -1.66
C ILE A 98 -0.24 -0.59 -1.72
N VAL A 99 -0.02 -1.47 -0.74
CA VAL A 99 -0.56 -2.83 -0.72
C VAL A 99 -1.13 -3.18 0.65
N SER A 100 -2.20 -3.96 0.66
CA SER A 100 -2.87 -4.35 1.89
C SER A 100 -1.98 -5.21 2.80
N THR A 101 -2.35 -5.33 4.07
CA THR A 101 -1.72 -6.26 5.01
C THR A 101 -1.73 -7.70 4.49
N LEU A 102 -2.74 -8.07 3.69
CA LEU A 102 -2.77 -9.35 2.97
C LEU A 102 -1.70 -9.41 1.88
N GLY A 103 -1.53 -8.34 1.11
CA GLY A 103 -0.49 -8.24 0.08
C GLY A 103 0.92 -8.28 0.69
N LEU A 104 1.15 -7.57 1.81
CA LEU A 104 2.42 -7.55 2.54
C LEU A 104 2.82 -8.94 3.04
N SER A 105 1.86 -9.79 3.40
CA SER A 105 2.15 -11.14 3.87
C SER A 105 2.82 -12.05 2.83
N SER A 106 2.81 -11.66 1.55
CA SER A 106 3.51 -12.39 0.49
C SER A 106 5.04 -12.32 0.59
N VAL A 107 5.58 -11.31 1.27
CA VAL A 107 7.03 -11.14 1.53
C VAL A 107 7.39 -11.26 3.01
N ALA A 108 6.43 -11.02 3.88
CA ALA A 108 6.57 -11.09 5.33
C ALA A 108 5.33 -11.79 5.93
N PRO A 109 5.29 -13.14 5.94
CA PRO A 109 4.12 -13.92 6.33
C PRO A 109 3.53 -13.55 7.69
N GLU A 110 4.37 -13.14 8.64
CA GLU A 110 3.98 -12.67 9.96
C GLU A 110 3.02 -11.47 9.93
N LEU A 111 3.06 -10.64 8.89
CA LEU A 111 2.15 -9.49 8.75
C LEU A 111 0.70 -9.89 8.49
N ALA A 112 0.44 -11.15 8.09
CA ALA A 112 -0.92 -11.69 8.01
C ALA A 112 -1.66 -11.67 9.36
N VAL A 113 -0.94 -11.55 10.48
CA VAL A 113 -1.52 -11.40 11.83
C VAL A 113 -2.46 -10.20 11.91
N PHE A 114 -2.12 -9.07 11.28
CA PHE A 114 -3.00 -7.89 11.27
C PHE A 114 -4.34 -8.13 10.57
N ALA A 115 -4.37 -9.06 9.62
CA ALA A 115 -5.58 -9.46 8.90
C ALA A 115 -6.25 -10.70 9.52
N THR A 116 -5.92 -11.07 10.77
CA THR A 116 -6.61 -12.16 11.48
C THR A 116 -8.08 -11.79 11.65
N PRO A 117 -9.00 -12.61 11.15
CA PRO A 117 -10.43 -12.34 11.30
C PRO A 117 -10.84 -12.20 12.77
N TYR A 118 -11.61 -11.15 13.06
CA TYR A 118 -12.05 -10.79 14.43
C TYR A 118 -10.90 -10.56 15.42
N LEU A 119 -9.74 -10.09 14.94
CA LEU A 119 -8.61 -9.72 15.80
C LEU A 119 -8.98 -8.61 16.80
N TRP A 120 -9.81 -7.67 16.38
CA TRP A 120 -10.21 -6.51 17.17
C TRP A 120 -11.61 -6.68 17.76
N ALA A 121 -11.80 -6.37 19.03
CA ALA A 121 -13.11 -6.38 19.68
C ALA A 121 -14.01 -5.24 19.16
N SER A 122 -13.41 -4.15 18.74
CA SER A 122 -14.11 -3.03 18.11
C SER A 122 -13.20 -2.28 17.12
N PRO A 123 -13.76 -1.52 16.17
CA PRO A 123 -12.97 -0.64 15.30
C PRO A 123 -12.09 0.33 16.10
N ALA A 124 -12.60 0.93 17.15
CA ALA A 124 -11.85 1.88 17.98
C ALA A 124 -10.67 1.23 18.72
N GLU A 125 -10.80 -0.04 19.09
CA GLU A 125 -9.68 -0.80 19.65
C GLU A 125 -8.58 -1.00 18.62
N GLY A 126 -8.94 -1.47 17.44
CA GLY A 126 -7.98 -1.68 16.34
C GLY A 126 -7.27 -0.39 15.97
N ASP A 127 -8.01 0.70 15.80
CA ASP A 127 -7.46 2.01 15.46
C ASP A 127 -6.38 2.47 16.43
N ALA A 128 -6.67 2.43 17.73
CA ALA A 128 -5.74 2.94 18.72
C ALA A 128 -4.49 2.05 18.87
N VAL A 129 -4.60 0.73 18.66
CA VAL A 129 -3.44 -0.16 18.67
C VAL A 129 -2.61 0.05 17.41
N ILE A 130 -3.24 0.13 16.23
CA ILE A 130 -2.56 0.37 14.96
C ILE A 130 -1.84 1.73 14.99
N ASP A 131 -2.53 2.80 15.36
CA ASP A 131 -1.96 4.16 15.35
C ASP A 131 -0.75 4.28 16.30
N ARG A 132 -0.79 3.58 17.42
CA ARG A 132 0.28 3.64 18.43
C ARG A 132 1.47 2.75 18.10
N HIS A 133 1.24 1.58 17.51
CA HIS A 133 2.23 0.51 17.50
C HIS A 133 2.62 0.01 16.11
N ALA A 134 1.73 0.08 15.09
CA ALA A 134 1.95 -0.63 13.84
C ALA A 134 3.22 -0.19 13.10
N MET A 135 3.57 1.11 13.10
CA MET A 135 4.82 1.58 12.49
C MET A 135 6.05 0.91 13.11
N ASN A 136 6.06 0.75 14.43
CA ASN A 136 7.19 0.17 15.17
C ASN A 136 7.28 -1.36 15.00
N TRP A 137 6.15 -2.03 14.79
CA TRP A 137 6.14 -3.49 14.56
C TRP A 137 6.43 -3.84 13.10
N VAL A 138 5.78 -3.15 12.16
CA VAL A 138 5.84 -3.48 10.72
C VAL A 138 7.14 -2.97 10.08
N GLY A 139 7.60 -1.79 10.47
CA GLY A 139 8.80 -1.16 9.88
C GLY A 139 10.04 -2.07 9.90
N PRO A 140 10.49 -2.59 11.05
CA PRO A 140 11.64 -3.49 11.12
C PRO A 140 11.46 -4.79 10.31
N ILE A 141 10.26 -5.34 10.27
CA ILE A 141 9.95 -6.56 9.49
C ILE A 141 10.17 -6.29 8.00
N LEU A 142 9.64 -5.18 7.48
CA LEU A 142 9.78 -4.80 6.08
C LEU A 142 11.21 -4.36 5.74
N ASP A 143 11.89 -3.70 6.68
CA ASP A 143 13.30 -3.28 6.50
C ASP A 143 14.21 -4.48 6.23
N ALA A 144 14.02 -5.58 6.95
CA ALA A 144 14.71 -6.84 6.73
C ALA A 144 14.42 -7.48 5.36
N LYS A 145 13.36 -7.05 4.67
CA LYS A 145 12.99 -7.51 3.31
C LYS A 145 13.41 -6.52 2.21
N GLY A 146 14.22 -5.51 2.54
CA GLY A 146 14.67 -4.50 1.57
C GLY A 146 13.59 -3.47 1.23
N LEU A 147 12.62 -3.27 2.11
CA LEU A 147 11.53 -2.32 1.97
C LEU A 147 11.56 -1.30 3.12
N VAL A 148 11.16 -0.07 2.85
CA VAL A 148 10.98 0.98 3.85
C VAL A 148 9.50 1.29 3.99
N LEU A 149 8.95 1.13 5.18
CA LEU A 149 7.59 1.56 5.49
C LEU A 149 7.55 3.08 5.64
N LEU A 150 6.71 3.75 4.85
CA LEU A 150 6.54 5.20 4.88
C LEU A 150 5.33 5.62 5.73
N GLY A 151 4.29 4.81 5.77
CA GLY A 151 3.03 5.06 6.47
C GLY A 151 1.97 4.05 6.07
N PHE A 152 0.72 4.37 6.41
CA PHE A 152 -0.43 3.52 6.08
C PHE A 152 -1.54 4.30 5.39
N THR A 153 -2.35 3.61 4.57
CA THR A 153 -3.66 4.06 4.10
C THR A 153 -4.74 3.10 4.58
N GLU A 154 -5.99 3.56 4.59
CA GLU A 154 -7.13 2.74 5.04
C GLU A 154 -7.82 2.09 3.85
N THR A 155 -8.34 0.86 4.07
CA THR A 155 -9.22 0.19 3.10
C THR A 155 -10.59 -0.12 3.72
N GLY A 156 -10.65 -0.34 5.03
CA GLY A 156 -11.86 -0.65 5.77
C GLY A 156 -11.96 -2.10 6.19
N PHE A 157 -13.18 -2.52 6.53
CA PHE A 157 -13.43 -3.88 6.99
C PHE A 157 -13.94 -4.76 5.84
N ASN A 158 -13.42 -5.98 5.75
CA ASN A 158 -13.98 -7.00 4.88
C ASN A 158 -15.38 -7.38 5.35
N ASP A 159 -16.27 -7.41 4.39
CA ASP A 159 -17.64 -7.90 4.48
C ASP A 159 -17.84 -9.06 3.50
N VAL A 160 -18.89 -9.85 3.67
CA VAL A 160 -19.22 -10.97 2.77
C VAL A 160 -20.04 -10.46 1.61
N MET A 161 -19.59 -10.72 0.38
CA MET A 161 -20.26 -10.40 -0.88
C MET A 161 -20.71 -11.67 -1.57
N SER A 162 -21.95 -11.72 -2.10
CA SER A 162 -22.49 -12.97 -2.66
C SER A 162 -23.60 -12.77 -3.69
N LYS A 163 -23.79 -13.77 -4.55
CA LYS A 163 -24.91 -13.83 -5.51
C LYS A 163 -26.25 -14.02 -4.79
N ALA A 164 -26.32 -14.98 -3.89
CA ALA A 164 -27.45 -15.18 -2.98
C ALA A 164 -27.10 -14.70 -1.57
N PRO A 165 -28.05 -14.26 -0.76
CA PRO A 165 -27.78 -13.80 0.61
C PRO A 165 -27.05 -14.86 1.43
N LEU A 166 -25.97 -14.46 2.11
CA LEU A 166 -25.21 -15.27 3.07
C LEU A 166 -25.17 -14.50 4.41
N ARG A 167 -26.27 -14.57 5.17
CA ARG A 167 -26.49 -13.78 6.39
C ARG A 167 -26.05 -14.51 7.65
N THR A 168 -25.87 -15.82 7.55
CA THR A 168 -25.47 -16.70 8.66
C THR A 168 -24.32 -17.61 8.24
N PRO A 169 -23.49 -18.09 9.18
CA PRO A 169 -22.46 -19.08 8.88
C PRO A 169 -22.99 -20.37 8.23
N ALA A 170 -24.19 -20.78 8.60
CA ALA A 170 -24.81 -21.99 8.05
C ALA A 170 -25.09 -21.87 6.54
N GLU A 171 -25.43 -20.67 6.06
CA GLU A 171 -25.66 -20.39 4.64
C GLU A 171 -24.36 -20.41 3.81
N VAL A 172 -23.18 -20.33 4.45
CA VAL A 172 -21.85 -20.37 3.80
C VAL A 172 -21.38 -21.80 3.58
N LYS A 173 -21.77 -22.74 4.45
CA LYS A 173 -21.29 -24.12 4.41
C LYS A 173 -21.47 -24.77 3.04
N GLY A 174 -20.37 -25.28 2.47
CA GLY A 174 -20.34 -25.95 1.17
C GLY A 174 -20.46 -25.02 -0.05
N ARG A 175 -20.66 -23.70 0.12
CA ARG A 175 -20.70 -22.75 -1.00
C ARG A 175 -19.32 -22.59 -1.63
N LYS A 176 -19.30 -22.42 -2.94
CA LYS A 176 -18.09 -22.09 -3.69
C LYS A 176 -17.73 -20.62 -3.47
N ILE A 177 -16.80 -20.36 -2.58
CA ILE A 177 -16.42 -19.01 -2.20
C ILE A 177 -15.00 -18.71 -2.68
N ARG A 178 -14.80 -17.54 -3.26
CA ARG A 178 -13.46 -17.05 -3.56
C ARG A 178 -12.68 -16.84 -2.25
N VAL A 179 -11.53 -17.45 -2.20
CA VAL A 179 -10.55 -17.26 -1.13
C VAL A 179 -9.34 -16.53 -1.71
N SER A 180 -8.88 -15.46 -1.06
CA SER A 180 -7.65 -14.81 -1.48
C SER A 180 -6.44 -15.73 -1.23
N PRO A 181 -5.30 -15.53 -1.93
CA PRO A 181 -4.08 -16.30 -1.65
C PRO A 181 -3.54 -16.14 -0.22
N ALA A 182 -4.03 -15.16 0.53
CA ALA A 182 -3.58 -14.91 1.89
C ALA A 182 -4.10 -15.95 2.89
N PRO A 183 -3.26 -16.39 3.85
CA PRO A 183 -3.64 -17.39 4.86
C PRO A 183 -4.88 -17.02 5.69
N SER A 184 -5.08 -15.73 5.99
CA SER A 184 -6.23 -15.25 6.77
C SER A 184 -7.57 -15.45 6.09
N SER A 185 -7.63 -15.30 4.76
CA SER A 185 -8.84 -15.57 3.98
C SER A 185 -9.16 -17.06 3.98
N GLN A 186 -8.14 -17.92 3.82
CA GLN A 186 -8.29 -19.37 3.90
C GLN A 186 -8.78 -19.81 5.27
N PHE A 187 -8.24 -19.20 6.33
CA PHE A 187 -8.65 -19.46 7.71
C PHE A 187 -10.11 -19.06 7.95
N PHE A 188 -10.51 -17.85 7.55
CA PHE A 188 -11.89 -17.37 7.74
C PHE A 188 -12.91 -18.31 7.07
N TRP A 189 -12.77 -18.51 5.76
CA TRP A 189 -13.71 -19.30 4.99
C TRP A 189 -13.67 -20.79 5.33
N GLY A 190 -12.48 -21.31 5.65
CA GLY A 190 -12.33 -22.69 6.13
C GLY A 190 -13.01 -22.94 7.47
N SER A 191 -12.95 -21.99 8.40
CA SER A 191 -13.65 -22.07 9.70
C SER A 191 -15.18 -22.14 9.54
N LEU A 192 -15.70 -21.59 8.44
CA LEU A 192 -17.13 -21.58 8.11
C LEU A 192 -17.57 -22.79 7.26
N GLY A 193 -16.62 -23.65 6.89
CA GLY A 193 -16.92 -24.83 6.04
C GLY A 193 -17.25 -24.48 4.60
N ALA A 194 -16.78 -23.34 4.09
CA ALA A 194 -16.91 -23.00 2.68
C ALA A 194 -16.08 -23.93 1.79
N ASN A 195 -16.54 -24.16 0.55
CA ASN A 195 -15.74 -24.75 -0.50
C ASN A 195 -14.91 -23.65 -1.17
N GLY A 196 -13.70 -23.44 -0.65
CA GLY A 196 -12.84 -22.33 -1.05
C GLY A 196 -12.17 -22.54 -2.41
N VAL A 197 -12.33 -21.57 -3.31
CA VAL A 197 -11.61 -21.49 -4.60
C VAL A 197 -10.60 -20.36 -4.51
N GLN A 198 -9.32 -20.70 -4.54
CA GLN A 198 -8.26 -19.69 -4.43
C GLN A 198 -8.08 -18.93 -5.75
N LEU A 199 -8.36 -17.63 -5.72
CA LEU A 199 -8.20 -16.73 -6.87
C LEU A 199 -7.51 -15.43 -6.45
N PRO A 200 -6.50 -14.96 -7.22
CA PRO A 200 -6.00 -13.59 -7.10
C PRO A 200 -7.11 -12.55 -7.24
N LEU A 201 -6.86 -11.33 -6.74
CA LEU A 201 -7.89 -10.28 -6.73
C LEU A 201 -8.44 -9.98 -8.13
N GLY A 202 -7.57 -9.87 -9.15
CA GLY A 202 -8.01 -9.60 -10.53
C GLY A 202 -8.85 -10.71 -11.17
N GLU A 203 -8.67 -11.96 -10.74
CA GLU A 203 -9.43 -13.13 -11.25
C GLU A 203 -10.76 -13.32 -10.52
N MET A 204 -10.95 -12.71 -9.36
CA MET A 204 -12.18 -12.79 -8.60
C MET A 204 -13.37 -12.20 -9.37
N PHE A 205 -13.16 -11.09 -10.08
CA PHE A 205 -14.25 -10.41 -10.80
C PHE A 205 -14.85 -11.28 -11.91
N PRO A 206 -14.04 -11.79 -12.87
CA PRO A 206 -14.57 -12.74 -13.85
C PRO A 206 -15.05 -14.05 -13.22
N GLY A 207 -14.42 -14.50 -12.12
CA GLY A 207 -14.85 -15.70 -11.40
C GLY A 207 -16.27 -15.59 -10.81
N LEU A 208 -16.62 -14.43 -10.26
CA LEU A 208 -17.99 -14.14 -9.83
C LEU A 208 -18.95 -14.03 -11.02
N GLU A 209 -18.58 -13.31 -12.06
CA GLU A 209 -19.43 -13.11 -13.23
C GLU A 209 -19.77 -14.44 -13.90
N GLN A 210 -18.79 -15.28 -14.15
CA GLN A 210 -18.94 -16.58 -14.81
C GLN A 210 -19.52 -17.70 -13.92
N GLY A 211 -19.69 -17.44 -12.61
CA GLY A 211 -20.22 -18.43 -11.66
C GLY A 211 -19.22 -19.48 -11.19
N LEU A 212 -17.92 -19.24 -11.40
CA LEU A 212 -16.87 -20.09 -10.81
C LEU A 212 -16.96 -20.05 -9.28
N VAL A 213 -17.29 -18.90 -8.72
CA VAL A 213 -17.56 -18.68 -7.30
C VAL A 213 -18.89 -17.95 -7.09
N GLU A 214 -19.52 -18.17 -5.94
CA GLU A 214 -20.81 -17.62 -5.56
C GLU A 214 -20.70 -16.41 -4.63
N GLY A 215 -19.54 -16.21 -4.04
CA GLY A 215 -19.26 -15.13 -3.11
C GLY A 215 -17.76 -14.91 -2.88
N ALA A 216 -17.46 -13.85 -2.15
CA ALA A 216 -16.11 -13.42 -1.78
C ALA A 216 -16.18 -12.55 -0.53
N ASP A 217 -15.04 -12.04 -0.08
CA ASP A 217 -14.93 -10.97 0.91
C ASP A 217 -14.06 -9.83 0.40
N LEU A 218 -14.52 -8.62 0.63
CA LEU A 218 -13.81 -7.37 0.34
C LEU A 218 -14.28 -6.25 1.27
N PRO A 219 -13.51 -5.17 1.43
CA PRO A 219 -14.02 -3.94 2.01
C PRO A 219 -15.12 -3.34 1.12
N PHE A 220 -16.23 -2.91 1.76
CA PHE A 220 -17.39 -2.40 1.05
C PHE A 220 -17.05 -1.26 0.07
N VAL A 221 -16.28 -0.27 0.54
CA VAL A 221 -15.88 0.91 -0.26
C VAL A 221 -15.09 0.54 -1.51
N TYR A 222 -14.28 -0.53 -1.45
CA TYR A 222 -13.60 -1.07 -2.61
C TYR A 222 -14.56 -1.84 -3.52
N TYR A 223 -15.36 -2.73 -2.94
CA TYR A 223 -16.25 -3.64 -3.67
C TYR A 223 -17.21 -2.93 -4.62
N ILE A 224 -17.88 -1.87 -4.15
CA ILE A 224 -18.89 -1.15 -4.94
C ILE A 224 -18.34 -0.47 -6.19
N THR A 225 -17.02 -0.26 -6.27
CA THR A 225 -16.35 0.33 -7.43
C THR A 225 -15.93 -0.73 -8.46
N THR A 226 -16.19 -2.02 -8.17
CA THR A 226 -15.82 -3.14 -9.03
C THR A 226 -16.99 -3.67 -9.85
N PRO A 227 -16.74 -4.35 -10.98
CA PRO A 227 -17.80 -5.03 -11.74
C PRO A 227 -18.56 -6.09 -10.93
N ALA A 228 -17.91 -6.68 -9.91
CA ALA A 228 -18.49 -7.71 -9.06
C ALA A 228 -19.74 -7.25 -8.30
N ALA A 229 -19.87 -5.95 -8.02
CA ALA A 229 -21.05 -5.38 -7.35
C ALA A 229 -22.38 -5.67 -8.06
N LYS A 230 -22.34 -5.82 -9.39
CA LYS A 230 -23.52 -6.23 -10.19
C LYS A 230 -23.74 -7.72 -10.19
N SER A 231 -22.65 -8.51 -10.22
CA SER A 231 -22.71 -9.97 -10.30
C SER A 231 -23.04 -10.64 -8.97
N ALA A 232 -22.73 -10.01 -7.85
CA ALA A 232 -22.96 -10.51 -6.49
C ALA A 232 -23.54 -9.39 -5.59
N PRO A 233 -24.79 -8.96 -5.83
CA PRO A 233 -25.35 -7.75 -5.25
C PRO A 233 -25.73 -7.83 -3.77
N ASN A 234 -25.47 -8.94 -3.09
CA ASN A 234 -25.75 -9.08 -1.66
C ASN A 234 -24.49 -8.83 -0.84
N VAL A 235 -24.56 -7.91 0.10
CA VAL A 235 -23.47 -7.59 1.03
C VAL A 235 -23.95 -7.85 2.46
N THR A 236 -23.25 -8.73 3.18
CA THR A 236 -23.50 -8.98 4.60
C THR A 236 -22.40 -8.33 5.43
N LEU A 237 -22.75 -7.36 6.28
CA LEU A 237 -21.82 -6.57 7.07
C LEU A 237 -21.23 -7.37 8.25
N THR A 238 -20.40 -8.34 7.94
CA THR A 238 -19.74 -9.19 8.93
C THR A 238 -18.59 -8.49 9.64
N ARG A 239 -17.97 -7.49 9.01
CA ARG A 239 -16.84 -6.71 9.57
C ARG A 239 -15.74 -7.59 10.16
N HIS A 240 -15.44 -8.71 9.48
CA HIS A 240 -14.63 -9.79 10.04
C HIS A 240 -13.13 -9.54 9.99
N THR A 241 -12.64 -8.73 9.06
CA THR A 241 -11.20 -8.42 8.93
C THR A 241 -10.99 -6.94 8.67
N HIS A 242 -10.20 -6.27 9.50
CA HIS A 242 -9.78 -4.90 9.26
C HIS A 242 -8.59 -4.90 8.29
N LEU A 243 -8.73 -4.21 7.17
CA LEU A 243 -7.67 -4.04 6.18
C LEU A 243 -7.20 -2.60 6.11
N PHE A 244 -5.91 -2.43 6.20
CA PHE A 244 -5.20 -1.20 5.89
C PHE A 244 -3.99 -1.53 5.02
N ASN A 245 -3.47 -0.55 4.30
CA ASN A 245 -2.37 -0.77 3.37
C ASN A 245 -1.10 -0.13 3.91
N GLY A 246 0.03 -0.81 3.72
CA GLY A 246 1.35 -0.21 3.88
C GLY A 246 1.74 0.57 2.63
N ILE A 247 2.25 1.79 2.82
CA ILE A 247 2.98 2.54 1.80
C ILE A 247 4.43 2.11 1.92
N VAL A 248 4.91 1.29 1.00
CA VAL A 248 6.24 0.69 1.08
C VAL A 248 7.12 1.10 -0.09
N ALA A 249 8.32 1.60 0.21
CA ALA A 249 9.31 1.98 -0.78
C ALA A 249 10.41 0.92 -0.91
N ASN A 250 11.00 0.79 -2.10
CA ASN A 250 12.24 0.06 -2.27
C ASN A 250 13.36 0.71 -1.45
N LYS A 251 14.04 -0.06 -0.61
CA LYS A 251 15.05 0.47 0.33
C LYS A 251 16.22 1.13 -0.39
N ALA A 252 16.70 0.54 -1.49
CA ALA A 252 17.83 1.10 -2.24
C ALA A 252 17.46 2.42 -2.94
N ALA A 253 16.23 2.54 -3.47
CA ALA A 253 15.74 3.80 -4.01
C ALA A 253 15.57 4.86 -2.91
N TRP A 254 15.00 4.47 -1.77
CA TRP A 254 14.84 5.36 -0.61
C TRP A 254 16.16 5.90 -0.08
N GLN A 255 17.19 5.08 -0.02
CA GLN A 255 18.53 5.45 0.48
C GLN A 255 19.28 6.42 -0.42
N LYS A 256 18.87 6.60 -1.68
CA LYS A 256 19.44 7.62 -2.57
C LYS A 256 18.96 9.03 -2.22
N LEU A 257 17.83 9.14 -1.52
CA LEU A 257 17.30 10.42 -1.08
C LEU A 257 18.11 10.98 0.09
N THR A 258 18.29 12.30 0.12
CA THR A 258 18.86 12.96 1.29
C THR A 258 17.96 12.83 2.51
N ALA A 259 18.51 12.99 3.71
CA ALA A 259 17.72 12.96 4.95
C ALA A 259 16.59 14.01 4.95
N ALA A 260 16.85 15.20 4.39
CA ALA A 260 15.84 16.26 4.26
C ALA A 260 14.67 15.85 3.33
N GLN A 261 14.97 15.18 2.21
CA GLN A 261 13.95 14.66 1.31
C GLN A 261 13.13 13.52 1.96
N GLN A 262 13.81 12.60 2.64
CA GLN A 262 13.14 11.52 3.37
C GLN A 262 12.19 12.06 4.46
N ASP A 263 12.64 13.03 5.24
CA ASP A 263 11.83 13.70 6.27
C ASP A 263 10.67 14.50 5.64
N GLY A 264 10.95 15.23 4.57
CA GLY A 264 9.94 15.97 3.82
C GLY A 264 8.83 15.07 3.26
N ILE A 265 9.18 13.90 2.70
CA ILE A 265 8.20 12.91 2.24
C ILE A 265 7.34 12.41 3.40
N ARG A 266 7.97 11.98 4.51
CA ARG A 266 7.21 11.48 5.68
C ARG A 266 6.24 12.52 6.24
N LYS A 267 6.63 13.79 6.29
CA LYS A 267 5.78 14.90 6.76
C LYS A 267 4.68 15.29 5.78
N ALA A 268 4.88 15.08 4.48
CA ALA A 268 3.90 15.41 3.45
C ALA A 268 2.80 14.36 3.32
N LEU A 269 3.05 13.11 3.74
CA LEU A 269 2.07 12.04 3.65
C LEU A 269 0.84 12.32 4.51
N PRO A 270 -0.38 12.06 4.00
CA PRO A 270 -1.58 12.13 4.82
C PRO A 270 -1.50 11.11 5.96
N SER A 271 -2.02 11.45 7.13
CA SER A 271 -2.05 10.51 8.27
C SER A 271 -3.02 9.38 8.02
N HIS A 272 -2.70 8.18 8.54
CA HIS A 272 -3.62 7.02 8.48
C HIS A 272 -4.98 7.36 9.10
N ALA A 273 -4.99 8.02 10.24
CA ALA A 273 -6.22 8.42 10.92
C ALA A 273 -7.13 9.32 10.06
N SER A 274 -6.54 10.26 9.30
CA SER A 274 -7.31 11.12 8.37
C SER A 274 -7.94 10.28 7.25
N LEU A 275 -7.15 9.45 6.58
CA LEU A 275 -7.64 8.59 5.48
C LEU A 275 -8.72 7.60 5.97
N ARG A 276 -8.55 7.06 7.17
CA ARG A 276 -9.53 6.20 7.83
C ARG A 276 -10.85 6.93 8.11
N GLY A 277 -10.76 8.16 8.59
CA GLY A 277 -11.94 9.00 8.79
C GLY A 277 -12.74 9.21 7.50
N GLU A 278 -12.05 9.46 6.38
CA GLU A 278 -12.67 9.64 5.07
C GLU A 278 -13.34 8.34 4.57
N VAL A 279 -12.68 7.18 4.70
CA VAL A 279 -13.26 5.89 4.31
C VAL A 279 -14.54 5.61 5.11
N ARG A 280 -14.52 5.81 6.42
CA ARG A 280 -15.68 5.57 7.28
C ARG A 280 -16.81 6.55 7.03
N ALA A 281 -16.50 7.81 6.79
CA ALA A 281 -17.51 8.82 6.43
C ALA A 281 -18.18 8.49 5.09
N ALA A 282 -17.45 7.92 4.15
CA ALA A 282 -17.97 7.56 2.84
C ALA A 282 -18.86 6.30 2.86
N GLU A 283 -18.72 5.39 3.82
CA GLU A 283 -19.45 4.11 3.83
C GLU A 283 -20.98 4.30 3.79
N THR A 284 -21.53 5.14 4.66
CA THR A 284 -23.00 5.32 4.76
C THR A 284 -23.63 5.84 3.48
N PRO A 285 -23.17 6.95 2.87
CA PRO A 285 -23.73 7.43 1.60
C PRO A 285 -23.48 6.44 0.44
N LEU A 286 -22.36 5.72 0.44
CA LEU A 286 -22.10 4.72 -0.57
C LEU A 286 -23.02 3.50 -0.44
N MET A 287 -23.34 3.06 0.80
CA MET A 287 -24.33 2.00 1.03
C MET A 287 -25.72 2.43 0.54
N ALA A 288 -26.14 3.64 0.85
CA ALA A 288 -27.43 4.15 0.40
C ALA A 288 -27.51 4.19 -1.14
N LYS A 289 -26.43 4.65 -1.80
CA LYS A 289 -26.36 4.62 -3.25
C LYS A 289 -26.41 3.21 -3.81
N PHE A 290 -25.64 2.28 -3.23
CA PHE A 290 -25.61 0.88 -3.66
C PHE A 290 -27.01 0.23 -3.54
N GLU A 291 -27.75 0.49 -2.45
CA GLU A 291 -29.11 0.01 -2.25
C GLU A 291 -30.08 0.65 -3.28
N ALA A 292 -29.94 1.95 -3.58
CA ALA A 292 -30.73 2.61 -4.62
C ALA A 292 -30.47 2.05 -6.03
N ASP A 293 -29.24 1.60 -6.29
CA ASP A 293 -28.84 0.97 -7.56
C ASP A 293 -29.23 -0.53 -7.64
N GLY A 294 -29.98 -1.06 -6.66
CA GLY A 294 -30.49 -2.44 -6.62
C GLY A 294 -29.66 -3.43 -5.83
N GLY A 295 -28.57 -3.00 -5.20
CA GLY A 295 -27.79 -3.77 -4.25
C GLY A 295 -28.59 -4.05 -2.96
N LYS A 296 -28.14 -5.04 -2.19
CA LYS A 296 -28.80 -5.47 -0.94
C LYS A 296 -27.79 -5.51 0.19
N VAL A 297 -27.91 -4.62 1.17
CA VAL A 297 -27.05 -4.59 2.35
C VAL A 297 -27.75 -5.26 3.52
N HIS A 298 -27.20 -6.38 3.95
CA HIS A 298 -27.68 -7.15 5.10
C HIS A 298 -26.95 -6.71 6.38
N ARG A 299 -27.62 -5.89 7.17
CA ARG A 299 -27.12 -5.41 8.47
C ARG A 299 -27.45 -6.48 9.52
N ILE A 300 -26.44 -7.27 9.89
CA ILE A 300 -26.61 -8.31 10.92
C ILE A 300 -26.57 -7.72 12.33
N THR A 301 -27.36 -8.29 13.22
CA THR A 301 -27.37 -7.94 14.66
C THR A 301 -26.07 -8.39 15.35
N ASP A 302 -25.80 -7.88 16.55
CA ASP A 302 -24.65 -8.32 17.34
C ASP A 302 -24.71 -9.83 17.67
N ALA A 303 -25.90 -10.37 17.95
CA ALA A 303 -26.08 -11.80 18.15
C ALA A 303 -25.76 -12.62 16.90
N GLN A 304 -26.16 -12.14 15.71
CA GLN A 304 -25.81 -12.77 14.45
C GLN A 304 -24.30 -12.67 14.18
N ARG A 305 -23.69 -11.50 14.43
CA ARG A 305 -22.23 -11.33 14.32
C ARG A 305 -21.48 -12.26 15.26
N LYS A 306 -21.97 -12.43 16.48
CA LYS A 306 -21.41 -13.36 17.45
C LYS A 306 -21.37 -14.80 16.93
N ALA A 307 -22.38 -15.24 16.19
CA ALA A 307 -22.39 -16.58 15.58
C ALA A 307 -21.23 -16.79 14.58
N TRP A 308 -20.84 -15.76 13.82
CA TRP A 308 -19.66 -15.81 12.97
C TRP A 308 -18.36 -15.83 13.79
N TYR A 309 -18.29 -14.95 14.80
CA TYR A 309 -17.16 -14.87 15.72
C TYR A 309 -16.87 -16.20 16.42
N ASP A 310 -17.90 -16.84 16.98
CA ASP A 310 -17.79 -18.08 17.77
C ASP A 310 -17.25 -19.27 16.96
N LEU A 311 -17.44 -19.25 15.65
CA LEU A 311 -16.88 -20.29 14.76
C LEU A 311 -15.44 -19.99 14.35
N VAL A 312 -15.05 -18.73 14.27
CA VAL A 312 -13.75 -18.34 13.71
C VAL A 312 -12.71 -18.07 14.82
N ALA A 313 -13.07 -17.29 15.82
CA ALA A 313 -12.12 -16.80 16.82
C ALA A 313 -11.39 -17.90 17.62
N PRO A 314 -12.01 -19.03 17.98
CA PRO A 314 -11.31 -20.12 18.68
C PRO A 314 -10.13 -20.70 17.91
N GLY A 315 -10.14 -20.61 16.57
CA GLY A 315 -9.06 -21.09 15.72
C GLY A 315 -7.87 -20.12 15.54
N GLN A 316 -7.97 -18.88 16.01
CA GLN A 316 -6.93 -17.86 15.83
C GLN A 316 -5.55 -18.29 16.36
N PRO A 317 -5.37 -18.87 17.57
CA PRO A 317 -4.06 -19.28 18.04
C PRO A 317 -3.40 -20.31 17.12
N ALA A 318 -4.12 -21.37 16.76
CA ALA A 318 -3.60 -22.40 15.87
C ALA A 318 -3.32 -21.89 14.43
N TYR A 319 -4.10 -20.91 13.97
CA TYR A 319 -3.85 -20.21 12.71
C TYR A 319 -2.53 -19.42 12.78
N VAL A 320 -2.30 -18.67 13.84
CA VAL A 320 -1.08 -17.85 14.02
C VAL A 320 0.14 -18.74 14.19
N GLU A 321 0.05 -19.83 14.95
CA GLU A 321 1.15 -20.81 15.12
C GLU A 321 1.65 -21.37 13.81
N LYS A 322 0.77 -21.64 12.84
CA LYS A 322 1.14 -22.14 11.50
C LYS A 322 1.97 -21.14 10.70
N MET A 323 1.92 -19.85 11.01
CA MET A 323 2.72 -18.82 10.37
C MET A 323 4.13 -18.70 10.96
N GLY A 324 4.42 -19.42 12.04
CA GLY A 324 5.74 -19.50 12.67
C GLY A 324 5.97 -18.52 13.83
N PRO A 325 7.18 -18.60 14.45
CA PRO A 325 7.45 -17.91 15.71
C PRO A 325 7.36 -16.38 15.64
N ALA A 326 7.69 -15.77 14.50
CA ALA A 326 7.60 -14.33 14.30
C ALA A 326 6.14 -13.85 14.35
N ALA A 327 5.23 -14.59 13.73
CA ALA A 327 3.79 -14.31 13.77
C ALA A 327 3.22 -14.48 15.18
N VAL A 328 3.61 -15.55 15.90
CA VAL A 328 3.21 -15.76 17.29
C VAL A 328 3.67 -14.60 18.18
N LYS A 329 4.93 -14.16 18.00
CA LYS A 329 5.43 -12.99 18.75
C LYS A 329 4.62 -11.75 18.45
N LEU A 330 4.39 -11.41 17.18
CA LEU A 330 3.61 -10.24 16.78
C LEU A 330 2.17 -10.30 17.30
N PHE A 331 1.54 -11.47 17.23
CA PHE A 331 0.19 -11.67 17.78
C PHE A 331 0.15 -11.42 19.29
N ASN A 332 1.14 -11.94 20.04
CA ASN A 332 1.24 -11.74 21.50
C ASN A 332 1.49 -10.26 21.83
N ASP A 333 2.32 -9.55 21.06
CA ASP A 333 2.55 -8.11 21.23
C ASP A 333 1.25 -7.32 21.00
N ILE A 334 0.49 -7.67 19.97
CA ILE A 334 -0.85 -7.08 19.71
C ILE A 334 -1.80 -7.37 20.87
N GLN A 335 -1.89 -8.62 21.32
CA GLN A 335 -2.77 -8.99 22.45
C GLN A 335 -2.37 -8.26 23.75
N ALA A 336 -1.08 -8.06 24.00
CA ALA A 336 -0.59 -7.29 25.13
C ALA A 336 -1.01 -5.81 25.01
N ALA A 337 -0.82 -5.19 23.85
CA ALA A 337 -1.23 -3.81 23.59
C ALA A 337 -2.75 -3.59 23.74
N ARG A 338 -3.57 -4.57 23.35
CA ARG A 338 -5.03 -4.56 23.54
C ARG A 338 -5.44 -4.55 25.03
N ARG A 339 -4.70 -5.28 25.87
CA ARG A 339 -4.97 -5.34 27.34
C ARG A 339 -4.46 -4.14 28.11
N ALA A 340 -3.48 -3.41 27.59
CA ALA A 340 -2.85 -2.26 28.24
C ALA A 340 -3.60 -0.93 28.07
N ARG A 341 -4.85 -0.99 27.61
CA ARG A 341 -5.71 0.19 27.31
C ARG A 341 -6.54 0.60 28.50
#